data_0f5d9eb7d972ed82454292afc3b06c47
#
_entry.id   0f5d9eb7d972ed82454292afc3b06c47
#
_cell.length_a   1.000
_cell.length_b   1.000
_cell.length_c   1.000
_cell.angle_alpha   90.00
_cell.angle_beta   90.00
_cell.angle_gamma   90.00
#
_symmetry.space_group_name_H-M   'P 1'
#
loop_
_entity.id
_entity.type
_entity.pdbx_description
1 polymer ?
#
loop_
_entity_poly.entity_id
_entity_poly.type
_entity_poly.pdbx_seq_one_letter_code
_entity_poly.pdbx_strand_id
1 'polypeptide(L)'
;MLLVYILIFVILFYGMSFKKKEFNPNETVIHVVANKVHSTEDARAVYEKLNSVIAQFLHGNLNYLGMIPQDLAVEHAVRQQKVVSISEPNSKAAKAFEILASNLLQDAGEETQPRRGLAQLFASLFNRKN
;
A
#
# COMPACT_ATOMS: atom_id res chain seq x y z
N MET A 1 9.13 44.55 -11.93
CA MET A 1 8.74 43.59 -10.86
C MET A 1 7.75 42.57 -11.36
N LEU A 2 6.63 42.93 -11.98
CA LEU A 2 5.64 41.96 -12.46
C LEU A 2 6.18 40.95 -13.49
N LEU A 3 7.01 41.43 -14.43
CA LEU A 3 7.67 40.59 -15.44
C LEU A 3 8.60 39.54 -14.85
N VAL A 4 9.29 39.86 -13.75
CA VAL A 4 10.18 38.92 -13.07
C VAL A 4 9.37 37.78 -12.38
N TYR A 5 8.23 38.14 -11.79
CA TYR A 5 7.33 37.12 -11.19
C TYR A 5 6.69 36.20 -12.23
N ILE A 6 6.31 36.77 -13.37
CA ILE A 6 5.78 35.99 -14.51
C ILE A 6 6.85 35.05 -15.06
N LEU A 7 8.10 35.52 -15.18
CA LEU A 7 9.21 34.71 -15.68
C LEU A 7 9.55 33.57 -14.70
N ILE A 8 9.56 33.85 -13.40
CA ILE A 8 9.76 32.83 -12.35
C ILE A 8 8.61 31.83 -12.36
N PHE A 9 7.37 32.30 -12.52
CA PHE A 9 6.18 31.43 -12.60
C PHE A 9 6.23 30.54 -13.84
N VAL A 10 6.64 31.08 -14.98
CA VAL A 10 6.82 30.32 -16.22
C VAL A 10 7.94 29.30 -16.09
N ILE A 11 9.07 29.66 -15.47
CA ILE A 11 10.20 28.73 -15.24
C ILE A 11 9.78 27.63 -14.25
N LEU A 12 9.07 27.96 -13.19
CA LEU A 12 8.52 26.97 -12.25
C LEU A 12 7.47 26.09 -12.91
N PHE A 13 6.64 26.64 -13.79
CA PHE A 13 5.61 25.88 -14.51
C PHE A 13 6.22 24.97 -15.59
N TYR A 14 7.25 25.43 -16.30
CA TYR A 14 8.00 24.59 -17.26
C TYR A 14 8.99 23.64 -16.56
N GLY A 15 9.56 24.02 -15.43
CA GLY A 15 10.41 23.16 -14.62
C GLY A 15 9.61 22.09 -13.86
N MET A 16 8.34 22.36 -13.55
CA MET A 16 7.32 21.39 -13.17
C MET A 16 6.62 20.82 -14.42
N SER A 17 7.32 20.71 -15.52
CA SER A 17 6.92 19.79 -16.58
C SER A 17 6.96 18.42 -15.90
N PHE A 18 5.83 18.04 -15.33
CA PHE A 18 5.56 16.68 -14.97
C PHE A 18 5.97 15.85 -16.16
N LYS A 19 7.09 15.17 -16.10
CA LYS A 19 7.29 13.99 -16.90
C LYS A 19 6.12 13.12 -16.51
N LYS A 20 5.04 13.17 -17.28
CA LYS A 20 4.01 12.15 -17.29
C LYS A 20 4.82 10.88 -17.52
N LYS A 21 5.12 10.15 -16.45
CA LYS A 21 5.65 8.82 -16.57
C LYS A 21 4.51 8.11 -17.29
N GLU A 22 4.66 7.92 -18.59
CA GLU A 22 3.67 7.17 -19.36
C GLU A 22 3.51 5.85 -18.66
N PHE A 23 2.28 5.48 -18.36
CA PHE A 23 1.97 4.18 -17.78
C PHE A 23 2.47 3.12 -18.78
N ASN A 24 3.58 2.49 -18.46
CA ASN A 24 4.07 1.35 -19.21
C ASN A 24 3.55 0.09 -18.53
N PRO A 25 2.55 -0.61 -19.12
CA PRO A 25 1.97 -1.79 -18.51
C PRO A 25 2.98 -2.91 -18.30
N ASN A 26 4.11 -2.90 -19.03
CA ASN A 26 5.17 -3.90 -18.91
C ASN A 26 6.17 -3.59 -17.78
N GLU A 27 6.22 -2.34 -17.31
CA GLU A 27 7.15 -1.89 -16.25
C GLU A 27 6.46 -1.54 -14.94
N THR A 28 5.14 -1.35 -14.97
CA THR A 28 4.38 -0.95 -13.79
C THR A 28 3.73 -2.17 -13.14
N VAL A 29 4.18 -2.50 -11.95
CA VAL A 29 3.54 -3.53 -11.12
C VAL A 29 2.50 -2.85 -10.23
N ILE A 30 1.26 -3.29 -10.35
CA ILE A 30 0.15 -2.83 -9.52
C ILE A 30 -0.21 -3.93 -8.53
N HIS A 31 0.03 -3.69 -7.25
CA HIS A 31 -0.36 -4.61 -6.20
C HIS A 31 -1.80 -4.34 -5.76
N VAL A 32 -2.58 -5.41 -5.61
CA VAL A 32 -3.97 -5.35 -5.17
C VAL A 32 -4.14 -6.04 -3.83
N VAL A 33 -4.79 -5.34 -2.91
CA VAL A 33 -5.21 -5.87 -1.62
C VAL A 33 -6.74 -5.85 -1.57
N ALA A 34 -7.35 -6.99 -1.34
CA ALA A 34 -8.79 -7.06 -1.11
C ALA A 34 -9.09 -6.72 0.36
N ASN A 35 -9.73 -5.58 0.59
CA ASN A 35 -10.00 -5.08 1.94
C ASN A 35 -11.43 -5.38 2.37
N LYS A 36 -11.59 -5.62 3.68
CA LYS A 36 -12.90 -5.82 4.33
C LYS A 36 -13.70 -7.01 3.74
N VAL A 37 -13.01 -8.09 3.45
CA VAL A 37 -13.60 -9.31 2.88
C VAL A 37 -14.03 -10.28 3.96
N HIS A 38 -15.03 -11.10 3.65
CA HIS A 38 -15.56 -12.09 4.58
C HIS A 38 -14.83 -13.43 4.51
N SER A 39 -14.30 -13.77 3.34
CA SER A 39 -13.58 -15.02 3.11
C SER A 39 -12.44 -14.87 2.09
N THR A 40 -11.62 -15.89 1.98
CA THR A 40 -10.57 -15.97 0.95
C THR A 40 -11.17 -16.07 -0.45
N GLU A 41 -12.29 -16.74 -0.57
CA GLU A 41 -13.04 -16.92 -1.82
C GLU A 41 -13.57 -15.57 -2.32
N ASP A 42 -14.13 -14.75 -1.43
CA ASP A 42 -14.59 -13.40 -1.74
C ASP A 42 -13.43 -12.54 -2.24
N ALA A 43 -12.30 -12.59 -1.54
CA ALA A 43 -11.11 -11.84 -1.92
C ALA A 43 -10.61 -12.23 -3.31
N ARG A 44 -10.57 -13.53 -3.60
CA ARG A 44 -10.17 -14.06 -4.91
C ARG A 44 -11.13 -13.62 -6.01
N ALA A 45 -12.43 -13.72 -5.78
CA ALA A 45 -13.45 -13.33 -6.75
C ALA A 45 -13.36 -11.86 -7.13
N VAL A 46 -13.11 -10.97 -6.15
CA VAL A 46 -12.88 -9.53 -6.38
C VAL A 46 -11.64 -9.32 -7.22
N TYR A 47 -10.54 -9.99 -6.88
CA TYR A 47 -9.28 -9.88 -7.62
C TYR A 47 -9.43 -10.36 -9.06
N GLU A 48 -10.00 -11.54 -9.29
CA GLU A 48 -10.17 -12.12 -10.63
C GLU A 48 -11.01 -11.21 -11.53
N LYS A 49 -12.09 -10.65 -10.97
CA LYS A 49 -12.95 -9.71 -11.69
C LYS A 49 -12.19 -8.43 -12.08
N LEU A 50 -11.43 -7.87 -11.15
CA LEU A 50 -10.63 -6.68 -11.41
C LEU A 50 -9.51 -6.96 -12.43
N ASN A 51 -8.80 -8.06 -12.27
CA ASN A 51 -7.72 -8.46 -13.17
C ASN A 51 -8.22 -8.69 -14.60
N SER A 52 -9.40 -9.31 -14.76
CA SER A 52 -10.05 -9.49 -16.05
C SER A 52 -10.32 -8.15 -16.75
N VAL A 53 -10.83 -7.16 -16.03
CA VAL A 53 -11.09 -5.81 -16.58
C VAL A 53 -9.78 -5.12 -16.96
N ILE A 54 -8.76 -5.16 -16.09
CA ILE A 54 -7.46 -4.54 -16.37
C ILE A 54 -6.77 -5.19 -17.56
N ALA A 55 -6.79 -6.52 -17.66
CA ALA A 55 -6.24 -7.25 -18.81
C ALA A 55 -6.94 -6.86 -20.12
N GLN A 56 -8.25 -6.68 -20.07
CA GLN A 56 -9.06 -6.36 -21.27
C GLN A 56 -8.84 -4.91 -21.74
N PHE A 57 -8.78 -3.95 -20.84
CA PHE A 57 -8.79 -2.52 -21.20
C PHE A 57 -7.41 -1.85 -21.13
N LEU A 58 -6.53 -2.31 -20.26
CA LEU A 58 -5.23 -1.68 -20.03
C LEU A 58 -4.04 -2.55 -20.45
N HIS A 59 -4.28 -3.78 -20.91
CA HIS A 59 -3.24 -4.74 -21.30
C HIS A 59 -2.17 -4.96 -20.22
N GLY A 60 -2.55 -4.73 -18.96
CA GLY A 60 -1.70 -4.89 -17.78
C GLY A 60 -2.07 -6.11 -16.96
N ASN A 61 -1.21 -6.46 -16.03
CA ASN A 61 -1.44 -7.51 -15.06
C ASN A 61 -1.43 -6.91 -13.65
N LEU A 62 -2.33 -7.44 -12.81
CA LEU A 62 -2.35 -7.12 -11.39
C LEU A 62 -1.61 -8.20 -10.60
N ASN A 63 -0.89 -7.79 -9.57
CA ASN A 63 -0.31 -8.70 -8.60
C ASN A 63 -1.19 -8.74 -7.34
N TYR A 64 -1.71 -9.91 -7.02
CA TYR A 64 -2.51 -10.10 -5.80
C TYR A 64 -1.58 -10.19 -4.58
N LEU A 65 -1.54 -9.14 -3.79
CA LEU A 65 -0.70 -9.08 -2.60
C LEU A 65 -1.32 -9.82 -1.40
N GLY A 66 -2.64 -9.82 -1.31
CA GLY A 66 -3.37 -10.49 -0.24
C GLY A 66 -4.69 -9.82 0.12
N MET A 67 -5.20 -10.12 1.30
CA MET A 67 -6.48 -9.62 1.78
C MET A 67 -6.42 -9.13 3.22
N ILE A 68 -7.34 -8.23 3.57
CA ILE A 68 -7.62 -7.83 4.95
C ILE A 68 -9.06 -8.27 5.26
N PRO A 69 -9.26 -9.18 6.22
CA PRO A 69 -10.59 -9.63 6.59
C PRO A 69 -11.37 -8.53 7.30
N GLN A 70 -12.69 -8.59 7.21
CA GLN A 70 -13.54 -7.78 8.07
C GLN A 70 -13.30 -8.17 9.53
N ASP A 71 -12.99 -7.17 10.36
CA ASP A 71 -12.64 -7.37 11.76
C ASP A 71 -13.12 -6.19 12.60
N LEU A 72 -13.88 -6.47 13.63
CA LEU A 72 -14.37 -5.44 14.57
C LEU A 72 -13.24 -4.72 15.30
N ALA A 73 -12.09 -5.38 15.44
CA ALA A 73 -10.90 -4.77 16.01
C ALA A 73 -10.45 -3.52 15.26
N VAL A 74 -10.61 -3.49 13.93
CA VAL A 74 -10.31 -2.31 13.10
C VAL A 74 -11.27 -1.17 13.43
N GLU A 75 -12.57 -1.46 13.51
CA GLU A 75 -13.58 -0.44 13.83
C GLU A 75 -13.37 0.14 15.23
N HIS A 76 -13.02 -0.71 16.18
CA HIS A 76 -12.70 -0.31 17.55
C HIS A 76 -11.44 0.57 17.60
N ALA A 77 -10.37 0.17 16.93
CA ALA A 77 -9.14 0.93 16.84
C ALA A 77 -9.37 2.32 16.19
N VAL A 78 -10.14 2.37 15.11
CA VAL A 78 -10.49 3.63 14.43
C VAL A 78 -11.27 4.57 15.36
N ARG A 79 -12.26 4.06 16.10
CA ARG A 79 -13.00 4.88 17.09
C ARG A 79 -12.11 5.44 18.19
N GLN A 80 -11.06 4.71 18.57
CA GLN A 80 -10.09 5.13 19.57
C GLN A 80 -8.95 5.96 18.98
N GLN A 81 -8.93 6.20 17.65
CA GLN A 81 -7.84 6.86 16.93
C GLN A 81 -6.48 6.17 17.15
N LYS A 82 -6.49 4.84 17.20
CA LYS A 82 -5.31 3.99 17.37
C LYS A 82 -5.08 3.12 16.16
N VAL A 83 -3.83 2.74 15.96
CA VAL A 83 -3.47 1.77 14.92
C VAL A 83 -3.79 0.36 15.40
N VAL A 84 -4.57 -0.40 14.63
CA VAL A 84 -5.02 -1.75 15.01
C VAL A 84 -3.87 -2.71 15.28
N SER A 85 -2.79 -2.63 14.52
CA SER A 85 -1.60 -3.48 14.71
C SER A 85 -0.89 -3.23 16.05
N ILE A 86 -1.14 -2.06 16.67
CA ILE A 86 -0.58 -1.68 17.96
C ILE A 86 -1.57 -1.96 19.09
N SER A 87 -2.83 -1.57 18.92
CA SER A 87 -3.86 -1.70 19.96
C SER A 87 -4.36 -3.12 20.11
N GLU A 88 -4.44 -3.87 19.00
CA GLU A 88 -4.96 -5.23 18.96
C GLU A 88 -4.10 -6.14 18.06
N PRO A 89 -2.84 -6.40 18.45
CA PRO A 89 -1.87 -7.11 17.60
C PRO A 89 -2.26 -8.55 17.28
N ASN A 90 -3.12 -9.16 18.09
CA ASN A 90 -3.60 -10.53 17.88
C ASN A 90 -4.84 -10.63 17.02
N SER A 91 -5.41 -9.50 16.58
CA SER A 91 -6.58 -9.46 15.71
C SER A 91 -6.28 -10.06 14.33
N LYS A 92 -7.33 -10.53 13.65
CA LYS A 92 -7.19 -11.07 12.29
C LYS A 92 -6.65 -10.03 11.31
N ALA A 93 -7.12 -8.80 11.44
CA ALA A 93 -6.67 -7.69 10.61
C ALA A 93 -5.19 -7.35 10.86
N ALA A 94 -4.74 -7.29 12.13
CA ALA A 94 -3.34 -7.02 12.45
C ALA A 94 -2.40 -8.07 11.83
N LYS A 95 -2.75 -9.34 11.94
CA LYS A 95 -2.00 -10.44 11.31
C LYS A 95 -2.00 -10.35 9.78
N ALA A 96 -3.14 -9.94 9.19
CA ALA A 96 -3.21 -9.73 7.75
C ALA A 96 -2.27 -8.63 7.29
N PHE A 97 -2.15 -7.52 8.01
CA PHE A 97 -1.19 -6.45 7.70
C PHE A 97 0.26 -6.92 7.76
N GLU A 98 0.62 -7.78 8.72
CA GLU A 98 1.97 -8.38 8.79
C GLU A 98 2.26 -9.25 7.56
N ILE A 99 1.30 -10.08 7.15
CA ILE A 99 1.44 -10.93 5.97
C ILE A 99 1.60 -10.07 4.71
N LEU A 100 0.77 -9.03 4.55
CA LEU A 100 0.85 -8.11 3.40
C LEU A 100 2.20 -7.40 3.33
N ALA A 101 2.70 -6.92 4.45
CA ALA A 101 4.02 -6.29 4.52
C ALA A 101 5.13 -7.28 4.14
N SER A 102 5.06 -8.52 4.60
CA SER A 102 6.01 -9.56 4.24
C SER A 102 5.98 -9.89 2.75
N ASN A 103 4.77 -10.04 2.18
CA ASN A 103 4.60 -10.32 0.75
C ASN A 103 5.17 -9.18 -0.10
N LEU A 104 4.90 -7.93 0.28
CA LEU A 104 5.40 -6.76 -0.44
C LEU A 104 6.94 -6.68 -0.43
N LEU A 105 7.58 -7.02 0.68
CA LEU A 105 9.04 -7.04 0.79
C LEU A 105 9.66 -8.16 -0.05
N GLN A 106 9.02 -9.33 -0.12
CA GLN A 106 9.47 -10.44 -0.97
C GLN A 106 9.39 -10.08 -2.45
N ASP A 107 8.30 -9.43 -2.88
CA ASP A 107 8.12 -8.99 -4.27
C ASP A 107 9.12 -7.90 -4.67
N ALA A 108 9.56 -7.08 -3.71
CA ALA A 108 10.58 -6.06 -3.95
C ALA A 108 12.01 -6.63 -4.15
N GLY A 109 12.18 -7.96 -4.04
CA GLY A 109 13.49 -8.61 -4.18
C GLY A 109 14.46 -8.32 -3.04
N GLU A 110 13.97 -7.73 -1.97
CA GLU A 110 14.73 -7.60 -0.74
C GLU A 110 14.74 -8.94 -0.02
N GLU A 111 15.84 -9.68 -0.12
CA GLU A 111 16.18 -10.78 0.80
C GLU A 111 16.40 -10.23 2.22
N THR A 112 15.42 -9.55 2.75
CA THR A 112 15.44 -9.12 4.14
C THR A 112 14.83 -10.23 4.96
N GLN A 113 15.64 -10.76 5.86
CA GLN A 113 15.11 -11.59 6.95
C GLN A 113 13.96 -10.80 7.61
N PRO A 114 12.69 -11.22 7.46
CA PRO A 114 11.54 -10.34 7.70
C PRO A 114 11.34 -9.96 9.17
N ARG A 115 12.15 -10.50 10.07
CA ARG A 115 11.96 -10.31 11.52
C ARG A 115 12.82 -9.22 12.17
N ARG A 116 13.95 -8.81 11.57
CA ARG A 116 14.85 -7.85 12.23
C ARG A 116 14.60 -6.39 11.85
N GLY A 117 14.27 -6.08 10.62
CA GLY A 117 14.09 -4.70 10.16
C GLY A 117 12.81 -4.05 10.67
N LEU A 118 11.67 -4.73 10.53
CA LEU A 118 10.37 -4.21 10.99
C LEU A 118 10.29 -4.20 12.51
N ALA A 119 10.78 -5.25 13.18
CA ALA A 119 10.84 -5.29 14.64
C ALA A 119 11.75 -4.18 15.20
N GLN A 120 12.86 -3.85 14.53
CA GLN A 120 13.73 -2.73 14.94
C GLN A 120 13.10 -1.37 14.67
N LEU A 121 12.38 -1.20 13.54
CA LEU A 121 11.63 0.02 13.27
C LEU A 121 10.54 0.25 14.31
N PHE A 122 9.79 -0.78 14.64
CA PHE A 122 8.77 -0.70 15.69
C PHE A 122 9.41 -0.50 17.08
N ALA A 123 10.48 -1.20 17.39
CA ALA A 123 11.19 -1.02 18.66
C ALA A 123 11.76 0.41 18.79
N SER A 124 12.27 1.02 17.72
CA SER A 124 12.77 2.40 17.73
C SER A 124 11.66 3.43 17.91
N LEU A 125 10.46 3.14 17.39
CA LEU A 125 9.29 4.02 17.58
C LEU A 125 8.74 3.94 19.00
N PHE A 126 8.84 2.77 19.65
CA PHE A 126 8.35 2.58 21.01
C PHE A 126 9.35 2.99 22.09
N ASN A 127 10.66 2.94 21.79
CA ASN A 127 11.70 3.29 22.78
C ASN A 127 11.93 4.80 22.89
N ARG A 128 11.19 5.63 22.15
CA ARG A 128 11.28 7.09 22.18
C ARG A 128 10.38 7.76 23.22
N LYS A 129 9.75 6.96 24.09
CA LYS A 129 8.91 7.42 25.21
C LYS A 129 9.46 6.93 26.55
N ASN A 130 10.69 7.36 26.86
CA ASN A 130 11.15 7.52 28.23
C ASN A 130 12.19 8.62 28.24
#